data_fd2ad4a1d687a14112800b9932fe69be
#
_entry.id   fd2ad4a1d687a14112800b9932fe69be
#
_cell.length_a   1.000
_cell.length_b   1.000
_cell.length_c   1.000
_cell.angle_alpha   90.00
_cell.angle_beta   90.00
_cell.angle_gamma   90.00
#
_symmetry.space_group_name_H-M   'P 1'
#
loop_
_entity.id
_entity.type
_entity.pdbx_description
1 polymer ?
#
loop_
_entity_poly.entity_id
_entity_poly.type
_entity_poly.pdbx_seq_one_letter_code
_entity_poly.pdbx_strand_id
1 'polypeptide(L)'
;MSRPLADFHLVLALTGLLTSIGIVMVLSASSVASVDPATGSGVYSLFKKHVIFVASGALVFWIGLRMPLRRTRALSSVAIVLSLGALALVLTPLGSAGGGAQRWFVVGGFSVQPVEFAKVALALWGAHVLVTKYHLLHQWRHLMVPVVPVALLMFALVMAQPNLSGTITLGVVLGSLLWFAGAPKRLFAVLFGGGIAGAIVLALTAGYRQSRVLSFLSPGADTSGAAYQATQAKYALADGGLFGKGLGQGPSKWAYLPNVQNDFIFAVIGEELGFIGCVVVIGLFVALALVGLRIATRNLDPWIRIVAGTLTVFTVSQAGINIGYVVGLLPVTGVTLPLISAGGTSIWVTMFLMGVLANAARHEPESVAALRSQGPGKFGRLLRLPAPEVYRPPTRRRGGVRASTPKRDRPSARGARSAQPTERRRQGRADYGRRSTRRGTT
;
A
#
# COMPACT_ATOMS: atom_id res chain seq x y z
N MET A 1 21.39 -18.52 -3.57
CA MET A 1 20.28 -18.69 -4.54
C MET A 1 18.97 -18.52 -3.80
N SER A 2 18.23 -17.46 -4.04
CA SER A 2 16.91 -17.26 -3.45
C SER A 2 15.95 -18.29 -4.05
N ARG A 3 15.18 -18.99 -3.21
CA ARG A 3 14.14 -19.90 -3.70
C ARG A 3 13.10 -19.07 -4.46
N PRO A 4 12.73 -19.43 -5.69
CA PRO A 4 11.67 -18.75 -6.42
C PRO A 4 10.39 -18.75 -5.57
N LEU A 5 9.63 -17.65 -5.58
CA LEU A 5 8.45 -17.42 -4.75
C LEU A 5 8.70 -17.31 -3.22
N ALA A 6 9.96 -17.16 -2.76
CA ALA A 6 10.24 -16.99 -1.33
C ALA A 6 9.51 -15.77 -0.75
N ASP A 7 9.60 -14.64 -1.42
CA ASP A 7 8.99 -13.38 -0.97
C ASP A 7 7.44 -13.48 -0.96
N PHE A 8 6.85 -14.22 -1.90
CA PHE A 8 5.42 -14.55 -1.87
C PHE A 8 5.01 -15.35 -0.63
N HIS A 9 5.73 -16.43 -0.33
CA HIS A 9 5.43 -17.27 0.85
C HIS A 9 5.69 -16.51 2.16
N LEU A 10 6.72 -15.64 2.20
CA LEU A 10 7.00 -14.81 3.36
C LEU A 10 5.88 -13.81 3.64
N VAL A 11 5.34 -13.14 2.61
CA VAL A 11 4.18 -12.24 2.79
C VAL A 11 2.97 -13.02 3.31
N LEU A 12 2.69 -14.23 2.78
CA LEU A 12 1.60 -15.08 3.28
C LEU A 12 1.81 -15.46 4.75
N ALA A 13 3.01 -15.91 5.10
CA ALA A 13 3.35 -16.33 6.46
C ALA A 13 3.27 -15.17 7.46
N LEU A 14 3.86 -14.00 7.11
CA LEU A 14 3.83 -12.82 7.96
C LEU A 14 2.40 -12.30 8.17
N THR A 15 1.59 -12.26 7.09
CA THR A 15 0.17 -11.88 7.18
C THR A 15 -0.58 -12.85 8.09
N GLY A 16 -0.38 -14.15 7.90
CA GLY A 16 -1.02 -15.18 8.73
C GLY A 16 -0.62 -15.09 10.20
N LEU A 17 0.69 -14.96 10.50
CA LEU A 17 1.20 -14.86 11.87
C LEU A 17 0.68 -13.60 12.59
N LEU A 18 0.79 -12.41 11.96
CA LEU A 18 0.28 -11.17 12.54
C LEU A 18 -1.21 -11.24 12.80
N THR A 19 -1.99 -11.79 11.85
CA THR A 19 -3.44 -11.93 12.02
C THR A 19 -3.78 -12.93 13.12
N SER A 20 -3.05 -14.05 13.23
CA SER A 20 -3.26 -15.04 14.29
C SER A 20 -2.97 -14.47 15.68
N ILE A 21 -1.87 -13.72 15.82
CA ILE A 21 -1.57 -12.97 17.04
C ILE A 21 -2.73 -12.00 17.34
N GLY A 22 -3.22 -11.27 16.33
CA GLY A 22 -4.35 -10.34 16.46
C GLY A 22 -5.61 -11.04 16.98
N ILE A 23 -5.99 -12.19 16.43
CA ILE A 23 -7.17 -12.95 16.88
C ILE A 23 -7.04 -13.33 18.36
N VAL A 24 -5.88 -13.87 18.77
CA VAL A 24 -5.64 -14.29 20.15
C VAL A 24 -5.65 -13.08 21.10
N MET A 25 -4.97 -12.01 20.74
CA MET A 25 -4.86 -10.83 21.59
C MET A 25 -6.19 -10.04 21.71
N VAL A 26 -6.96 -9.97 20.60
CA VAL A 26 -8.30 -9.36 20.66
C VAL A 26 -9.25 -10.21 21.48
N LEU A 27 -9.18 -11.55 21.42
CA LEU A 27 -9.94 -12.43 22.29
C LEU A 27 -9.63 -12.12 23.76
N SER A 28 -8.36 -12.05 24.11
CA SER A 28 -7.93 -11.73 25.47
C SER A 28 -8.39 -10.35 25.92
N ALA A 29 -8.09 -9.32 25.13
CA ALA A 29 -8.40 -7.92 25.45
C ALA A 29 -9.92 -7.63 25.52
N SER A 30 -10.75 -8.36 24.76
CA SER A 30 -12.19 -8.12 24.67
C SER A 30 -13.01 -8.91 25.68
N SER A 31 -12.44 -9.86 26.39
CA SER A 31 -13.16 -10.77 27.30
C SER A 31 -13.93 -10.05 28.41
N VAL A 32 -13.45 -8.92 28.89
CA VAL A 32 -14.09 -8.10 29.92
C VAL A 32 -14.86 -6.91 29.32
N ALA A 33 -14.29 -6.24 28.33
CA ALA A 33 -14.87 -5.03 27.74
C ALA A 33 -16.18 -5.26 26.96
N SER A 34 -16.53 -6.51 26.68
CA SER A 34 -17.76 -6.85 25.94
C SER A 34 -19.00 -7.05 26.81
N VAL A 35 -18.88 -7.00 28.13
CA VAL A 35 -20.02 -7.09 29.04
C VAL A 35 -20.59 -5.70 29.24
N ASP A 36 -21.63 -5.35 28.47
CA ASP A 36 -22.41 -4.13 28.68
C ASP A 36 -23.77 -4.51 29.32
N PRO A 37 -24.00 -4.15 30.59
CA PRO A 37 -25.26 -4.45 31.27
C PRO A 37 -26.46 -3.78 30.60
N ALA A 38 -26.25 -2.64 29.91
CA ALA A 38 -27.34 -1.87 29.30
C ALA A 38 -27.85 -2.48 27.99
N THR A 39 -26.98 -3.17 27.23
CA THR A 39 -27.32 -3.74 25.92
C THR A 39 -27.48 -5.25 25.92
N GLY A 40 -27.21 -5.93 27.05
CA GLY A 40 -27.23 -7.39 27.16
C GLY A 40 -26.23 -8.08 26.22
N SER A 41 -25.22 -7.34 25.72
CA SER A 41 -24.21 -7.88 24.81
C SER A 41 -23.35 -8.93 25.53
N GLY A 42 -23.26 -10.13 24.95
CA GLY A 42 -22.50 -11.24 25.55
C GLY A 42 -21.00 -11.00 25.55
N VAL A 43 -20.30 -11.67 26.48
CA VAL A 43 -18.85 -11.60 26.74
C VAL A 43 -17.97 -11.63 25.46
N TYR A 44 -18.44 -12.24 24.39
CA TYR A 44 -17.70 -12.39 23.13
C TYR A 44 -18.20 -11.52 21.98
N SER A 45 -19.02 -10.50 22.24
CA SER A 45 -19.63 -9.69 21.17
C SER A 45 -18.59 -8.97 20.30
N LEU A 46 -17.58 -8.36 20.92
CA LEU A 46 -16.48 -7.68 20.21
C LEU A 46 -15.59 -8.67 19.47
N PHE A 47 -15.28 -9.80 20.09
CA PHE A 47 -14.49 -10.86 19.45
C PHE A 47 -15.21 -11.46 18.24
N LYS A 48 -16.52 -11.74 18.33
CA LYS A 48 -17.33 -12.20 17.19
C LYS A 48 -17.27 -11.23 16.02
N LYS A 49 -17.43 -9.92 16.29
CA LYS A 49 -17.27 -8.87 15.26
C LYS A 49 -15.88 -8.90 14.64
N HIS A 50 -14.82 -9.02 15.45
CA HIS A 50 -13.45 -9.10 14.96
C HIS A 50 -13.23 -10.33 14.06
N VAL A 51 -13.70 -11.51 14.46
CA VAL A 51 -13.60 -12.73 13.64
C VAL A 51 -14.33 -12.58 12.31
N ILE A 52 -15.52 -11.95 12.29
CA ILE A 52 -16.24 -11.66 11.05
C ILE A 52 -15.41 -10.73 10.14
N PHE A 53 -14.79 -9.69 10.70
CA PHE A 53 -13.91 -8.80 9.94
C PHE A 53 -12.66 -9.52 9.41
N VAL A 54 -12.05 -10.42 10.18
CA VAL A 54 -10.91 -11.21 9.72
C VAL A 54 -11.31 -12.20 8.64
N ALA A 55 -12.43 -12.92 8.81
CA ALA A 55 -12.91 -13.88 7.81
C ALA A 55 -13.28 -13.19 6.49
N SER A 56 -14.02 -12.08 6.55
CA SER A 56 -14.31 -11.25 5.37
C SER A 56 -13.04 -10.58 4.82
N GLY A 57 -12.10 -10.19 5.68
CA GLY A 57 -10.79 -9.69 5.31
C GLY A 57 -9.94 -10.71 4.56
N ALA A 58 -10.01 -11.99 4.91
CA ALA A 58 -9.35 -13.07 4.18
C ALA A 58 -9.88 -13.19 2.74
N LEU A 59 -11.18 -12.97 2.53
CA LEU A 59 -11.75 -12.87 1.19
C LEU A 59 -11.21 -11.65 0.43
N VAL A 60 -11.12 -10.50 1.10
CA VAL A 60 -10.56 -9.26 0.52
C VAL A 60 -9.08 -9.44 0.18
N PHE A 61 -8.31 -10.11 1.05
CA PHE A 61 -6.92 -10.51 0.77
C PHE A 61 -6.84 -11.37 -0.49
N TRP A 62 -7.68 -12.40 -0.59
CA TRP A 62 -7.72 -13.29 -1.76
C TRP A 62 -8.08 -12.53 -3.05
N ILE A 63 -9.01 -11.58 -2.98
CA ILE A 63 -9.33 -10.69 -4.11
C ILE A 63 -8.09 -9.89 -4.53
N GLY A 64 -7.39 -9.23 -3.60
CA GLY A 64 -6.16 -8.48 -3.87
C GLY A 64 -5.05 -9.35 -4.47
N LEU A 65 -4.91 -10.59 -3.99
CA LEU A 65 -3.95 -11.56 -4.47
C LEU A 65 -4.29 -12.08 -5.88
N ARG A 66 -5.58 -12.28 -6.18
CA ARG A 66 -6.04 -12.86 -7.45
C ARG A 66 -6.25 -11.83 -8.55
N MET A 67 -6.55 -10.59 -8.18
CA MET A 67 -6.86 -9.53 -9.15
C MET A 67 -5.64 -9.20 -10.01
N PRO A 68 -5.73 -9.27 -11.36
CA PRO A 68 -4.63 -8.87 -12.23
C PRO A 68 -4.19 -7.44 -11.93
N LEU A 69 -2.89 -7.22 -11.74
CA LEU A 69 -2.35 -5.90 -11.36
C LEU A 69 -2.71 -4.81 -12.39
N ARG A 70 -2.89 -5.19 -13.65
CA ARG A 70 -3.40 -4.29 -14.69
C ARG A 70 -4.81 -3.77 -14.39
N ARG A 71 -5.70 -4.64 -13.85
CA ARG A 71 -7.06 -4.22 -13.44
C ARG A 71 -6.99 -3.34 -12.19
N THR A 72 -6.17 -3.70 -11.21
CA THR A 72 -5.92 -2.87 -10.01
C THR A 72 -5.48 -1.47 -10.41
N ARG A 73 -4.55 -1.38 -11.37
CA ARG A 73 -4.08 -0.12 -11.93
C ARG A 73 -5.18 0.65 -12.66
N ALA A 74 -5.99 0.00 -13.48
CA ALA A 74 -7.07 0.65 -14.23
C ALA A 74 -8.19 1.17 -13.31
N LEU A 75 -8.56 0.40 -12.28
CA LEU A 75 -9.59 0.77 -11.31
C LEU A 75 -9.14 1.87 -10.34
N SER A 76 -7.84 2.16 -10.24
CA SER A 76 -7.32 3.15 -9.29
C SER A 76 -7.88 4.57 -9.52
N SER A 77 -8.17 4.94 -10.78
CA SER A 77 -8.77 6.24 -11.11
C SER A 77 -10.23 6.34 -10.65
N VAL A 78 -10.97 5.25 -10.70
CA VAL A 78 -12.33 5.20 -10.15
C VAL A 78 -12.26 5.21 -8.61
N ALA A 79 -11.33 4.46 -8.03
CA ALA A 79 -11.15 4.37 -6.59
C ALA A 79 -10.84 5.74 -5.96
N ILE A 80 -9.99 6.57 -6.58
CA ILE A 80 -9.66 7.91 -6.04
C ILE A 80 -10.88 8.85 -6.08
N VAL A 81 -11.68 8.82 -7.16
CA VAL A 81 -12.90 9.63 -7.28
C VAL A 81 -13.94 9.21 -6.24
N LEU A 82 -14.17 7.89 -6.10
CA LEU A 82 -15.10 7.37 -5.09
C LEU A 82 -14.63 7.69 -3.67
N SER A 83 -13.31 7.64 -3.41
CA SER A 83 -12.74 7.98 -2.11
C SER A 83 -12.90 9.46 -1.78
N LEU A 84 -12.67 10.36 -2.73
CA LEU A 84 -12.93 11.79 -2.56
C LEU A 84 -14.41 12.07 -2.30
N GLY A 85 -15.31 11.43 -3.06
CA GLY A 85 -16.74 11.51 -2.83
C GLY A 85 -17.16 11.01 -1.46
N ALA A 86 -16.61 9.87 -0.99
CA ALA A 86 -16.89 9.32 0.32
C ALA A 86 -16.35 10.21 1.47
N LEU A 87 -15.15 10.80 1.29
CA LEU A 87 -14.59 11.74 2.26
C LEU A 87 -15.42 13.03 2.37
N ALA A 88 -15.98 13.52 1.26
CA ALA A 88 -16.88 14.67 1.27
C ALA A 88 -18.26 14.29 1.85
N LEU A 89 -18.79 13.12 1.49
CA LEU A 89 -20.10 12.65 1.91
C LEU A 89 -20.16 12.40 3.43
N VAL A 90 -19.07 11.95 4.05
CA VAL A 90 -19.05 11.73 5.50
C VAL A 90 -19.17 13.04 6.32
N LEU A 91 -18.91 14.20 5.71
CA LEU A 91 -19.12 15.52 6.33
C LEU A 91 -20.59 15.97 6.32
N THR A 92 -21.44 15.28 5.57
CA THR A 92 -22.89 15.54 5.52
C THR A 92 -23.61 14.79 6.66
N PRO A 93 -24.90 15.01 6.89
CA PRO A 93 -25.70 14.29 7.92
C PRO A 93 -25.71 12.75 7.77
N LEU A 94 -25.24 12.22 6.64
CA LEU A 94 -25.08 10.77 6.42
C LEU A 94 -23.89 10.18 7.20
N GLY A 95 -22.96 11.01 7.65
CA GLY A 95 -21.84 10.59 8.49
C GLY A 95 -22.26 10.50 9.96
N SER A 96 -21.76 9.48 10.64
CA SER A 96 -21.95 9.29 12.07
C SER A 96 -20.84 9.98 12.86
N ALA A 97 -21.23 10.74 13.88
CA ALA A 97 -20.30 11.35 14.80
C ALA A 97 -20.00 10.42 15.97
N GLY A 98 -18.74 10.24 16.29
CA GLY A 98 -18.26 9.51 17.45
C GLY A 98 -17.09 10.26 18.09
N GLY A 99 -17.14 10.50 19.42
CA GLY A 99 -16.09 11.21 20.13
C GLY A 99 -15.83 12.64 19.63
N GLY A 100 -16.86 13.38 19.21
CA GLY A 100 -16.77 14.76 18.72
C GLY A 100 -16.25 14.92 17.29
N ALA A 101 -16.15 13.85 16.51
CA ALA A 101 -15.69 13.89 15.13
C ALA A 101 -16.53 12.99 14.22
N GLN A 102 -16.92 13.52 13.07
CA GLN A 102 -17.75 12.84 12.08
C GLN A 102 -16.84 12.13 11.05
N ARG A 103 -16.59 10.82 11.24
CA ARG A 103 -15.57 10.06 10.52
C ARG A 103 -16.04 8.74 9.95
N TRP A 104 -17.23 8.30 10.29
CA TRP A 104 -17.72 6.94 10.08
C TRP A 104 -19.04 6.94 9.33
N PHE A 105 -19.23 5.96 8.48
CA PHE A 105 -20.54 5.52 8.05
C PHE A 105 -20.93 4.31 8.88
N VAL A 106 -22.14 4.29 9.43
CA VAL A 106 -22.68 3.13 10.13
C VAL A 106 -23.72 2.48 9.24
N VAL A 107 -23.43 1.27 8.80
CA VAL A 107 -24.30 0.49 7.91
C VAL A 107 -24.49 -0.90 8.51
N GLY A 108 -25.73 -1.26 8.84
CA GLY A 108 -26.04 -2.59 9.37
C GLY A 108 -25.28 -2.95 10.65
N GLY A 109 -24.96 -1.96 11.52
CA GLY A 109 -24.20 -2.18 12.76
C GLY A 109 -22.68 -2.28 12.58
N PHE A 110 -22.18 -2.08 11.35
CA PHE A 110 -20.76 -2.00 11.05
C PHE A 110 -20.34 -0.57 10.78
N SER A 111 -19.23 -0.14 11.38
CA SER A 111 -18.65 1.19 11.16
C SER A 111 -17.59 1.13 10.06
N VAL A 112 -17.79 1.90 9.00
CA VAL A 112 -16.87 1.99 7.85
C VAL A 112 -16.24 3.37 7.83
N GLN A 113 -14.90 3.41 7.77
CA GLN A 113 -14.13 4.65 7.77
C GLN A 113 -13.58 4.97 6.37
N PRO A 114 -14.08 6.00 5.66
CA PRO A 114 -13.68 6.31 4.29
C PRO A 114 -12.19 6.59 4.11
N VAL A 115 -11.53 7.20 5.11
CA VAL A 115 -10.10 7.52 5.02
C VAL A 115 -9.21 6.27 4.87
N GLU A 116 -9.65 5.11 5.36
CA GLU A 116 -8.90 3.86 5.19
C GLU A 116 -8.81 3.47 3.72
N PHE A 117 -9.91 3.53 2.98
CA PHE A 117 -9.95 3.28 1.55
C PHE A 117 -9.23 4.38 0.76
N ALA A 118 -9.33 5.63 1.21
CA ALA A 118 -8.71 6.78 0.59
C ALA A 118 -7.18 6.66 0.54
N LYS A 119 -6.55 6.11 1.58
CA LYS A 119 -5.10 5.83 1.63
C LYS A 119 -4.67 4.85 0.53
N VAL A 120 -5.44 3.78 0.33
CA VAL A 120 -5.17 2.80 -0.74
C VAL A 120 -5.40 3.39 -2.11
N ALA A 121 -6.50 4.11 -2.28
CA ALA A 121 -6.81 4.77 -3.55
C ALA A 121 -5.72 5.76 -3.95
N LEU A 122 -5.21 6.57 -3.00
CA LEU A 122 -4.09 7.48 -3.23
C LEU A 122 -2.81 6.73 -3.62
N ALA A 123 -2.48 5.62 -2.93
CA ALA A 123 -1.31 4.81 -3.23
C ALA A 123 -1.35 4.23 -4.65
N LEU A 124 -2.46 3.60 -5.03
CA LEU A 124 -2.61 2.94 -6.33
C LEU A 124 -2.71 3.95 -7.48
N TRP A 125 -3.54 4.99 -7.32
CA TRP A 125 -3.73 6.04 -8.32
C TRP A 125 -2.50 6.93 -8.46
N GLY A 126 -1.90 7.34 -7.35
CA GLY A 126 -0.67 8.14 -7.36
C GLY A 126 0.45 7.43 -8.09
N ALA A 127 0.66 6.13 -7.83
CA ALA A 127 1.61 5.31 -8.56
C ALA A 127 1.26 5.23 -10.06
N HIS A 128 -0.03 5.11 -10.42
CA HIS A 128 -0.46 5.09 -11.83
C HIS A 128 -0.10 6.39 -12.55
N VAL A 129 -0.41 7.54 -11.94
CA VAL A 129 -0.10 8.86 -12.51
C VAL A 129 1.40 9.08 -12.65
N LEU A 130 2.18 8.76 -11.61
CA LEU A 130 3.64 8.93 -11.62
C LEU A 130 4.30 8.09 -12.71
N VAL A 131 3.89 6.83 -12.87
CA VAL A 131 4.43 5.96 -13.93
C VAL A 131 4.01 6.42 -15.32
N THR A 132 2.80 6.93 -15.50
CA THR A 132 2.36 7.46 -16.81
C THR A 132 3.22 8.65 -17.25
N LYS A 133 3.72 9.42 -16.28
CA LYS A 133 4.59 10.58 -16.50
C LYS A 133 6.08 10.29 -16.27
N TYR A 134 6.50 9.01 -16.24
CA TYR A 134 7.85 8.59 -15.85
C TYR A 134 8.97 9.35 -16.58
N HIS A 135 8.79 9.64 -17.86
CA HIS A 135 9.78 10.39 -18.68
C HIS A 135 9.88 11.87 -18.30
N LEU A 136 8.91 12.42 -17.59
CA LEU A 136 8.83 13.83 -17.21
C LEU A 136 9.11 14.06 -15.71
N LEU A 137 9.37 13.00 -14.95
CA LEU A 137 9.56 13.08 -13.48
C LEU A 137 10.81 13.88 -13.07
N HIS A 138 11.77 14.11 -13.97
CA HIS A 138 12.90 15.02 -13.73
C HIS A 138 12.44 16.48 -13.59
N GLN A 139 11.28 16.84 -14.13
CA GLN A 139 10.65 18.13 -13.95
C GLN A 139 9.73 18.09 -12.72
N TRP A 140 10.07 18.85 -11.69
CA TRP A 140 9.34 18.83 -10.40
C TRP A 140 7.84 19.14 -10.54
N ARG A 141 7.43 19.97 -11.53
CA ARG A 141 6.02 20.24 -11.82
C ARG A 141 5.25 18.99 -12.22
N HIS A 142 5.83 18.14 -13.07
CA HIS A 142 5.19 16.89 -13.52
C HIS A 142 5.19 15.80 -12.43
N LEU A 143 6.17 15.83 -11.53
CA LEU A 143 6.21 14.98 -10.35
C LEU A 143 5.10 15.33 -9.35
N MET A 144 4.85 16.63 -9.15
CA MET A 144 3.87 17.10 -8.16
C MET A 144 2.44 17.07 -8.69
N VAL A 145 2.20 17.49 -9.95
CA VAL A 145 0.84 17.62 -10.52
C VAL A 145 0.47 16.35 -11.30
N PRO A 146 -0.70 15.73 -11.05
CA PRO A 146 -1.79 16.12 -10.14
C PRO A 146 -1.73 15.47 -8.75
N VAL A 147 -0.72 14.65 -8.41
CA VAL A 147 -0.72 13.82 -7.20
C VAL A 147 -0.78 14.67 -5.92
N VAL A 148 0.06 15.71 -5.83
CA VAL A 148 0.10 16.57 -4.63
C VAL A 148 -1.19 17.38 -4.45
N PRO A 149 -1.75 18.06 -5.47
CA PRO A 149 -3.04 18.76 -5.33
C PRO A 149 -4.18 17.85 -4.86
N VAL A 150 -4.28 16.64 -5.40
CA VAL A 150 -5.32 15.68 -4.98
C VAL A 150 -5.09 15.23 -3.54
N ALA A 151 -3.84 14.95 -3.15
CA ALA A 151 -3.52 14.61 -1.78
C ALA A 151 -3.83 15.76 -0.80
N LEU A 152 -3.53 17.01 -1.17
CA LEU A 152 -3.86 18.19 -0.37
C LEU A 152 -5.38 18.37 -0.21
N LEU A 153 -6.16 18.11 -1.27
CA LEU A 153 -7.62 18.12 -1.18
C LEU A 153 -8.10 17.02 -0.20
N MET A 154 -7.53 15.81 -0.28
CA MET A 154 -7.84 14.74 0.69
C MET A 154 -7.46 15.14 2.11
N PHE A 155 -6.30 15.78 2.32
CA PHE A 155 -5.89 16.29 3.63
C PHE A 155 -6.90 17.31 4.17
N ALA A 156 -7.34 18.25 3.34
CA ALA A 156 -8.33 19.26 3.73
C ALA A 156 -9.65 18.59 4.17
N LEU A 157 -10.16 17.63 3.39
CA LEU A 157 -11.37 16.88 3.73
C LEU A 157 -11.22 16.08 5.02
N VAL A 158 -10.08 15.41 5.23
CA VAL A 158 -9.83 14.62 6.45
C VAL A 158 -9.61 15.51 7.66
N MET A 159 -9.00 16.68 7.47
CA MET A 159 -8.84 17.68 8.55
C MET A 159 -10.18 18.32 8.94
N ALA A 160 -11.11 18.49 7.99
CA ALA A 160 -12.48 18.94 8.27
C ALA A 160 -13.27 17.91 9.11
N GLN A 161 -12.86 16.62 9.11
CA GLN A 161 -13.39 15.55 9.96
C GLN A 161 -12.72 15.46 11.34
N PRO A 162 -12.04 16.44 11.86
CA PRO A 162 -10.98 16.46 12.91
C PRO A 162 -10.17 15.15 13.04
N ASN A 163 -9.64 14.62 11.92
CA ASN A 163 -8.91 13.34 11.87
C ASN A 163 -7.41 13.53 11.58
N LEU A 164 -6.65 13.93 12.59
CA LEU A 164 -5.20 14.17 12.45
C LEU A 164 -4.44 12.88 12.09
N SER A 165 -4.79 11.74 12.70
CA SER A 165 -4.14 10.46 12.42
C SER A 165 -4.33 10.02 10.97
N GLY A 166 -5.52 10.22 10.41
CA GLY A 166 -5.80 9.99 8.99
C GLY A 166 -4.94 10.86 8.09
N THR A 167 -4.77 12.14 8.44
CA THR A 167 -3.93 13.08 7.68
C THR A 167 -2.45 12.69 7.73
N ILE A 168 -1.91 12.32 8.90
CA ILE A 168 -0.52 11.86 9.05
C ILE A 168 -0.28 10.62 8.19
N THR A 169 -1.17 9.64 8.25
CA THR A 169 -1.02 8.40 7.48
C THR A 169 -1.17 8.61 5.97
N LEU A 170 -2.05 9.51 5.52
CA LEU A 170 -2.09 9.96 4.12
C LEU A 170 -0.80 10.68 3.71
N GLY A 171 -0.21 11.47 4.62
CA GLY A 171 1.09 12.10 4.41
C GLY A 171 2.22 11.09 4.20
N VAL A 172 2.22 10.01 4.98
CA VAL A 172 3.16 8.88 4.79
C VAL A 172 2.97 8.24 3.41
N VAL A 173 1.72 8.04 2.96
CA VAL A 173 1.44 7.49 1.62
C VAL A 173 1.98 8.43 0.53
N LEU A 174 1.69 9.73 0.62
CA LEU A 174 2.19 10.72 -0.35
C LEU A 174 3.71 10.78 -0.37
N GLY A 175 4.35 10.86 0.80
CA GLY A 175 5.80 10.87 0.92
C GLY A 175 6.43 9.62 0.30
N SER A 176 5.88 8.45 0.59
CA SER A 176 6.35 7.18 0.03
C SER A 176 6.20 7.13 -1.49
N LEU A 177 5.06 7.57 -2.03
CA LEU A 177 4.84 7.67 -3.48
C LEU A 177 5.92 8.52 -4.16
N LEU A 178 6.18 9.70 -3.62
CA LEU A 178 7.18 10.63 -4.17
C LEU A 178 8.60 10.06 -4.04
N TRP A 179 8.91 9.37 -2.92
CA TRP A 179 10.20 8.73 -2.70
C TRP A 179 10.48 7.65 -3.74
N PHE A 180 9.57 6.70 -3.91
CA PHE A 180 9.74 5.61 -4.86
C PHE A 180 9.62 6.06 -6.32
N ALA A 181 9.03 7.23 -6.58
CA ALA A 181 9.06 7.88 -7.90
C ALA A 181 10.39 8.60 -8.20
N GLY A 182 11.31 8.69 -7.22
CA GLY A 182 12.61 9.32 -7.40
C GLY A 182 12.61 10.84 -7.19
N ALA A 183 11.73 11.36 -6.33
CA ALA A 183 11.69 12.78 -5.99
C ALA A 183 13.00 13.24 -5.33
N PRO A 184 13.47 14.47 -5.58
CA PRO A 184 14.68 15.00 -5.00
C PRO A 184 14.55 15.16 -3.47
N LYS A 185 15.62 14.85 -2.72
CA LYS A 185 15.63 14.92 -1.26
C LYS A 185 15.22 16.29 -0.70
N ARG A 186 15.50 17.37 -1.42
CA ARG A 186 15.09 18.74 -1.06
C ARG A 186 13.55 18.88 -0.93
N LEU A 187 12.79 18.17 -1.76
CA LEU A 187 11.33 18.17 -1.68
C LEU A 187 10.85 17.57 -0.35
N PHE A 188 11.50 16.50 0.11
CA PHE A 188 11.16 15.89 1.42
C PHE A 188 11.48 16.82 2.57
N ALA A 189 12.59 17.57 2.54
CA ALA A 189 12.91 18.58 3.54
C ALA A 189 11.82 19.67 3.62
N VAL A 190 11.32 20.13 2.47
CA VAL A 190 10.23 21.10 2.42
C VAL A 190 8.90 20.50 2.90
N LEU A 191 8.54 19.29 2.45
CA LEU A 191 7.31 18.63 2.87
C LEU A 191 7.33 18.30 4.37
N PHE A 192 8.46 17.81 4.88
CA PHE A 192 8.62 17.44 6.28
C PHE A 192 8.64 18.70 7.17
N GLY A 193 9.41 19.72 6.79
CA GLY A 193 9.45 21.00 7.50
C GLY A 193 8.10 21.71 7.46
N GLY A 194 7.43 21.75 6.32
CA GLY A 194 6.08 22.28 6.16
C GLY A 194 5.03 21.49 6.94
N GLY A 195 5.17 20.17 6.98
CA GLY A 195 4.32 19.27 7.79
C GLY A 195 4.48 19.52 9.29
N ILE A 196 5.71 19.67 9.78
CA ILE A 196 5.99 20.02 11.19
C ILE A 196 5.43 21.41 11.52
N ALA A 197 5.73 22.41 10.70
CA ALA A 197 5.22 23.78 10.89
C ALA A 197 3.68 23.80 10.90
N GLY A 198 3.05 23.10 9.94
CA GLY A 198 1.60 22.95 9.90
C GLY A 198 1.03 22.23 11.13
N ALA A 199 1.69 21.17 11.61
CA ALA A 199 1.29 20.46 12.82
C ALA A 199 1.38 21.35 14.07
N ILE A 200 2.42 22.17 14.18
CA ILE A 200 2.58 23.15 15.27
C ILE A 200 1.46 24.19 15.22
N VAL A 201 1.21 24.79 14.05
CA VAL A 201 0.13 25.77 13.90
C VAL A 201 -1.23 25.17 14.26
N LEU A 202 -1.50 23.95 13.75
CA LEU A 202 -2.76 23.25 14.05
C LEU A 202 -2.88 22.84 15.53
N ALA A 203 -1.77 22.51 16.19
CA ALA A 203 -1.75 22.22 17.62
C ALA A 203 -2.06 23.45 18.46
N LEU A 204 -1.58 24.63 18.04
CA LEU A 204 -1.79 25.88 18.75
C LEU A 204 -3.20 26.48 18.54
N THR A 205 -3.89 26.13 17.43
CA THR A 205 -5.16 26.77 17.05
C THR A 205 -6.41 25.97 17.46
N ALA A 206 -6.30 24.69 17.83
CA ALA A 206 -7.45 23.85 18.15
C ALA A 206 -7.35 23.21 19.54
N GLY A 207 -8.21 23.59 20.49
CA GLY A 207 -8.16 23.15 21.90
C GLY A 207 -8.10 21.63 22.11
N TYR A 208 -8.82 20.83 21.29
CA TYR A 208 -8.74 19.36 21.34
C TYR A 208 -7.34 18.80 20.96
N ARG A 209 -6.63 19.48 20.05
CA ARG A 209 -5.28 19.06 19.62
C ARG A 209 -4.23 19.55 20.59
N GLN A 210 -4.43 20.75 21.12
CA GLN A 210 -3.61 21.33 22.16
C GLN A 210 -3.57 20.45 23.39
N SER A 211 -4.73 19.92 23.83
CA SER A 211 -4.78 19.01 24.97
C SER A 211 -3.93 17.74 24.75
N ARG A 212 -3.92 17.15 23.55
CA ARG A 212 -3.08 15.96 23.24
C ARG A 212 -1.59 16.25 23.24
N VAL A 213 -1.19 17.42 22.76
CA VAL A 213 0.23 17.83 22.77
C VAL A 213 0.67 18.19 24.17
N LEU A 214 -0.15 18.94 24.91
CA LEU A 214 0.12 19.28 26.32
C LEU A 214 0.15 18.03 27.20
N SER A 215 -0.78 17.09 26.98
CA SER A 215 -0.78 15.78 27.68
C SER A 215 0.48 14.97 27.43
N PHE A 216 1.09 15.10 26.26
CA PHE A 216 2.35 14.45 25.94
C PHE A 216 3.55 15.12 26.63
N LEU A 217 3.55 16.48 26.68
CA LEU A 217 4.63 17.27 27.29
C LEU A 217 4.54 17.31 28.84
N SER A 218 3.32 17.20 29.39
CA SER A 218 3.07 17.26 30.84
C SER A 218 2.13 16.12 31.27
N PRO A 219 2.64 14.88 31.37
CA PRO A 219 1.86 13.68 31.62
C PRO A 219 1.07 13.67 32.94
N GLY A 220 1.44 14.49 33.91
CA GLY A 220 0.80 14.53 35.25
C GLY A 220 -0.41 15.47 35.35
N ALA A 221 -0.69 16.27 34.33
CA ALA A 221 -1.74 17.31 34.39
C ALA A 221 -3.15 16.83 34.03
N ASP A 222 -3.28 15.67 33.34
CA ASP A 222 -4.56 15.14 32.84
C ASP A 222 -4.83 13.74 33.42
N THR A 223 -5.83 13.64 34.27
CA THR A 223 -6.20 12.39 35.00
C THR A 223 -7.28 11.58 34.30
N SER A 224 -7.86 12.07 33.18
CA SER A 224 -9.01 11.42 32.53
C SER A 224 -8.93 11.32 31.01
N GLY A 225 -7.96 11.99 30.37
CA GLY A 225 -7.87 12.11 28.91
C GLY A 225 -6.78 11.23 28.26
N ALA A 226 -6.15 11.78 27.21
CA ALA A 226 -5.14 11.09 26.43
C ALA A 226 -3.85 10.81 27.25
N ALA A 227 -3.51 11.64 28.22
CA ALA A 227 -2.38 11.42 29.13
C ALA A 227 -2.61 10.21 30.03
N TYR A 228 -3.83 10.07 30.58
CA TYR A 228 -4.21 8.91 31.37
C TYR A 228 -4.03 7.62 30.55
N GLN A 229 -4.56 7.56 29.32
CA GLN A 229 -4.43 6.40 28.45
C GLN A 229 -2.94 6.06 28.16
N ALA A 230 -2.12 7.06 27.85
CA ALA A 230 -0.68 6.86 27.60
C ALA A 230 0.04 6.36 28.85
N THR A 231 -0.29 6.87 30.03
CA THR A 231 0.30 6.47 31.31
C THR A 231 -0.09 5.04 31.67
N GLN A 232 -1.38 4.69 31.54
CA GLN A 232 -1.85 3.32 31.79
C GLN A 232 -1.22 2.31 30.80
N ALA A 233 -1.02 2.68 29.52
CA ALA A 233 -0.34 1.83 28.57
C ALA A 233 1.11 1.55 28.98
N LYS A 234 1.82 2.55 29.53
CA LYS A 234 3.20 2.37 30.04
C LYS A 234 3.20 1.47 31.28
N TYR A 235 2.25 1.61 32.19
CA TYR A 235 2.12 0.73 33.34
C TYR A 235 1.87 -0.71 32.91
N ALA A 236 0.97 -0.93 31.94
CA ALA A 236 0.71 -2.26 31.39
C ALA A 236 1.99 -2.89 30.81
N LEU A 237 2.79 -2.11 30.05
CA LEU A 237 4.08 -2.58 29.52
C LEU A 237 5.06 -2.92 30.64
N ALA A 238 5.17 -2.08 31.69
CA ALA A 238 6.07 -2.31 32.84
C ALA A 238 5.66 -3.55 33.64
N ASP A 239 4.36 -3.72 33.85
CA ASP A 239 3.76 -4.84 34.58
C ASP A 239 4.02 -6.21 33.92
N GLY A 240 4.18 -6.26 32.61
CA GLY A 240 4.42 -7.50 31.88
C GLY A 240 5.85 -8.05 32.06
N GLY A 241 6.83 -7.26 32.44
CA GLY A 241 8.21 -7.71 32.60
C GLY A 241 8.76 -8.41 31.34
N LEU A 242 9.61 -9.44 31.54
CA LEU A 242 10.22 -10.18 30.42
C LEU A 242 9.27 -11.18 29.77
N PHE A 243 8.50 -11.94 30.54
CA PHE A 243 7.71 -13.08 30.07
C PHE A 243 6.21 -12.83 30.04
N GLY A 244 5.74 -11.70 30.55
CA GLY A 244 4.33 -11.39 30.67
C GLY A 244 3.64 -12.05 31.89
N LYS A 245 2.41 -11.61 32.16
CA LYS A 245 1.56 -12.17 33.22
C LYS A 245 0.80 -13.43 32.75
N GLY A 246 0.87 -13.77 31.48
CA GLY A 246 0.09 -14.85 30.86
C GLY A 246 -1.16 -14.34 30.12
N LEU A 247 -1.56 -15.07 29.11
CA LEU A 247 -2.74 -14.74 28.31
C LEU A 247 -4.00 -14.68 29.19
N GLY A 248 -4.74 -13.61 29.05
CA GLY A 248 -5.96 -13.40 29.82
C GLY A 248 -5.75 -12.93 31.26
N GLN A 249 -4.54 -12.72 31.74
CA GLN A 249 -4.24 -12.34 33.13
C GLN A 249 -3.93 -10.85 33.31
N GLY A 250 -3.85 -10.08 32.21
CA GLY A 250 -3.58 -8.63 32.26
C GLY A 250 -4.70 -7.84 32.96
N PRO A 251 -4.40 -7.01 33.98
CA PRO A 251 -5.40 -6.16 34.63
C PRO A 251 -5.87 -4.97 33.78
N SER A 252 -5.11 -4.52 32.78
CA SER A 252 -5.47 -3.34 31.96
C SER A 252 -6.79 -3.49 31.21
N LYS A 253 -7.27 -4.70 30.97
CA LYS A 253 -8.58 -4.97 30.35
C LYS A 253 -9.77 -4.69 31.26
N TRP A 254 -9.58 -4.55 32.58
CA TRP A 254 -10.62 -4.30 33.58
C TRP A 254 -11.00 -2.81 33.67
N ALA A 255 -11.21 -2.14 32.53
CA ALA A 255 -11.59 -0.73 32.43
C ALA A 255 -10.51 0.31 32.80
N TYR A 256 -9.28 -0.09 33.11
CA TYR A 256 -8.19 0.84 33.35
C TYR A 256 -7.69 1.51 32.07
N LEU A 257 -7.85 0.88 30.91
CA LEU A 257 -7.40 1.41 29.61
C LEU A 257 -8.55 1.38 28.59
N PRO A 258 -9.16 2.54 28.26
CA PRO A 258 -10.21 2.62 27.24
C PRO A 258 -9.69 2.23 25.83
N ASN A 259 -10.54 1.58 25.02
CA ASN A 259 -10.22 1.13 23.65
C ASN A 259 -8.98 0.23 23.53
N VAL A 260 -8.70 -0.57 24.56
CA VAL A 260 -7.57 -1.49 24.66
C VAL A 260 -7.42 -2.34 23.41
N GLN A 261 -8.52 -2.92 22.92
CA GLN A 261 -8.55 -3.83 21.76
C GLN A 261 -8.27 -3.14 20.43
N ASN A 262 -8.39 -1.82 20.35
CA ASN A 262 -8.16 -1.05 19.11
C ASN A 262 -6.78 -0.42 19.11
N ASP A 263 -6.61 0.66 19.86
CA ASP A 263 -5.47 1.55 19.75
C ASP A 263 -4.29 1.12 20.64
N PHE A 264 -4.57 0.44 21.76
CA PHE A 264 -3.59 0.07 22.78
C PHE A 264 -3.30 -1.45 22.85
N ILE A 265 -3.65 -2.21 21.82
CA ILE A 265 -3.44 -3.67 21.79
C ILE A 265 -1.97 -4.05 22.02
N PHE A 266 -1.01 -3.21 21.61
CA PHE A 266 0.41 -3.44 21.82
C PHE A 266 0.78 -3.37 23.31
N ALA A 267 0.10 -2.54 24.11
CA ALA A 267 0.26 -2.53 25.56
C ALA A 267 -0.18 -3.85 26.20
N VAL A 268 -1.31 -4.41 25.73
CA VAL A 268 -1.79 -5.73 26.19
C VAL A 268 -0.83 -6.85 25.80
N ILE A 269 -0.27 -6.78 24.58
CA ILE A 269 0.79 -7.73 24.17
C ILE A 269 1.97 -7.69 25.13
N GLY A 270 2.41 -6.48 25.51
CA GLY A 270 3.48 -6.31 26.47
C GLY A 270 3.12 -6.78 27.88
N GLU A 271 1.88 -6.55 28.33
CA GLU A 271 1.40 -7.00 29.64
C GLU A 271 1.26 -8.52 29.75
N GLU A 272 0.66 -9.15 28.73
CA GLU A 272 0.34 -10.59 28.76
C GLU A 272 1.47 -11.49 28.25
N LEU A 273 2.24 -11.06 27.23
CA LEU A 273 3.35 -11.81 26.62
C LEU A 273 4.72 -11.26 26.97
N GLY A 274 4.79 -10.16 27.72
CA GLY A 274 6.01 -9.52 28.16
C GLY A 274 6.82 -8.88 27.05
N PHE A 275 8.05 -8.51 27.38
CA PHE A 275 9.00 -7.91 26.44
C PHE A 275 9.28 -8.82 25.23
N ILE A 276 9.32 -10.15 25.45
CA ILE A 276 9.52 -11.13 24.36
C ILE A 276 8.40 -11.03 23.34
N GLY A 277 7.13 -10.94 23.78
CA GLY A 277 5.98 -10.75 22.87
C GLY A 277 6.09 -9.46 22.05
N CYS A 278 6.51 -8.37 22.69
CA CYS A 278 6.75 -7.10 21.99
C CYS A 278 7.84 -7.22 20.92
N VAL A 279 8.98 -7.85 21.26
CA VAL A 279 10.10 -8.06 20.32
C VAL A 279 9.69 -8.93 19.14
N VAL A 280 8.91 -9.98 19.36
CA VAL A 280 8.38 -10.84 18.29
C VAL A 280 7.50 -10.03 17.33
N VAL A 281 6.57 -9.23 17.85
CA VAL A 281 5.68 -8.40 17.01
C VAL A 281 6.48 -7.36 16.22
N ILE A 282 7.41 -6.67 16.86
CA ILE A 282 8.30 -5.71 16.17
C ILE A 282 9.11 -6.44 15.10
N GLY A 283 9.69 -7.60 15.42
CA GLY A 283 10.45 -8.42 14.49
C GLY A 283 9.65 -8.84 13.26
N LEU A 284 8.35 -9.18 13.43
CA LEU A 284 7.47 -9.51 12.31
C LEU A 284 7.21 -8.29 11.40
N PHE A 285 7.04 -7.08 11.95
CA PHE A 285 6.91 -5.87 11.14
C PHE A 285 8.22 -5.48 10.47
N VAL A 286 9.37 -5.68 11.10
CA VAL A 286 10.68 -5.49 10.47
C VAL A 286 10.88 -6.50 9.33
N ALA A 287 10.53 -7.76 9.53
CA ALA A 287 10.56 -8.76 8.47
C ALA A 287 9.64 -8.38 7.31
N LEU A 288 8.43 -7.88 7.58
CA LEU A 288 7.50 -7.38 6.57
C LEU A 288 8.10 -6.19 5.80
N ALA A 289 8.78 -5.27 6.49
CA ALA A 289 9.48 -4.15 5.85
C ALA A 289 10.57 -4.66 4.88
N LEU A 290 11.42 -5.57 5.34
CA LEU A 290 12.51 -6.11 4.53
C LEU A 290 12.00 -6.87 3.30
N VAL A 291 10.97 -7.72 3.47
CA VAL A 291 10.36 -8.48 2.37
C VAL A 291 9.67 -7.53 1.38
N GLY A 292 8.85 -6.60 1.86
CA GLY A 292 8.12 -5.67 0.99
C GLY A 292 9.05 -4.72 0.21
N LEU A 293 10.12 -4.20 0.84
CA LEU A 293 11.12 -3.40 0.16
C LEU A 293 11.93 -4.24 -0.87
N ARG A 294 12.20 -5.51 -0.56
CA ARG A 294 12.81 -6.44 -1.51
C ARG A 294 11.92 -6.65 -2.73
N ILE A 295 10.62 -6.88 -2.53
CA ILE A 295 9.63 -6.98 -3.62
C ILE A 295 9.66 -5.70 -4.46
N ALA A 296 9.65 -4.52 -3.81
CA ALA A 296 9.69 -3.25 -4.51
C ALA A 296 10.96 -3.09 -5.37
N THR A 297 12.14 -3.50 -4.86
CA THR A 297 13.41 -3.33 -5.58
C THR A 297 13.63 -4.35 -6.70
N ARG A 298 13.08 -5.57 -6.58
CA ARG A 298 13.27 -6.66 -7.55
C ARG A 298 12.30 -6.59 -8.74
N ASN A 299 11.18 -5.91 -8.60
CA ASN A 299 10.21 -5.81 -9.69
C ASN A 299 10.71 -4.91 -10.83
N LEU A 300 10.50 -5.36 -12.06
CA LEU A 300 10.86 -4.60 -13.28
C LEU A 300 9.81 -3.56 -13.67
N ASP A 301 8.53 -3.80 -13.31
CA ASP A 301 7.44 -2.86 -13.60
C ASP A 301 7.52 -1.66 -12.64
N PRO A 302 7.73 -0.43 -13.16
CA PRO A 302 7.80 0.77 -12.31
C PRO A 302 6.55 0.99 -11.46
N TRP A 303 5.36 0.60 -11.94
CA TRP A 303 4.14 0.73 -11.17
C TRP A 303 4.14 -0.21 -9.97
N ILE A 304 4.52 -1.48 -10.16
CA ILE A 304 4.63 -2.46 -9.08
C ILE A 304 5.67 -2.01 -8.05
N ARG A 305 6.81 -1.49 -8.49
CA ARG A 305 7.87 -0.96 -7.61
C ARG A 305 7.34 0.14 -6.68
N ILE A 306 6.67 1.15 -7.25
CA ILE A 306 6.14 2.28 -6.48
C ILE A 306 5.03 1.78 -5.53
N VAL A 307 4.11 0.96 -6.02
CA VAL A 307 3.02 0.43 -5.20
C VAL A 307 3.56 -0.42 -4.06
N ALA A 308 4.37 -1.45 -4.34
CA ALA A 308 4.90 -2.34 -3.31
C ALA A 308 5.68 -1.57 -2.23
N GLY A 309 6.54 -0.64 -2.64
CA GLY A 309 7.28 0.23 -1.71
C GLY A 309 6.36 1.11 -0.87
N THR A 310 5.39 1.77 -1.50
CA THR A 310 4.43 2.64 -0.81
C THR A 310 3.57 1.87 0.19
N LEU A 311 3.02 0.72 -0.20
CA LEU A 311 2.18 -0.10 0.68
C LEU A 311 2.97 -0.65 1.87
N THR A 312 4.22 -1.05 1.64
CA THR A 312 5.12 -1.52 2.70
C THR A 312 5.43 -0.41 3.69
N VAL A 313 5.91 0.75 3.22
CA VAL A 313 6.24 1.88 4.10
C VAL A 313 5.01 2.36 4.84
N PHE A 314 3.86 2.45 4.19
CA PHE A 314 2.60 2.83 4.83
C PHE A 314 2.23 1.87 5.97
N THR A 315 2.21 0.55 5.72
CA THR A 315 1.83 -0.46 6.73
C THR A 315 2.80 -0.47 7.91
N VAL A 316 4.11 -0.45 7.63
CA VAL A 316 5.15 -0.47 8.67
C VAL A 316 5.17 0.84 9.46
N SER A 317 5.01 1.99 8.79
CA SER A 317 4.92 3.29 9.49
C SER A 317 3.69 3.37 10.38
N GLN A 318 2.55 2.81 9.95
CA GLN A 318 1.34 2.74 10.77
C GLN A 318 1.60 1.91 12.05
N ALA A 319 2.28 0.77 11.93
CA ALA A 319 2.71 -0.02 13.08
C ALA A 319 3.69 0.75 13.96
N GLY A 320 4.70 1.41 13.36
CA GLY A 320 5.67 2.21 14.08
C GLY A 320 5.05 3.39 14.84
N ILE A 321 4.06 4.06 14.26
CA ILE A 321 3.32 5.14 14.94
C ILE A 321 2.52 4.57 16.12
N ASN A 322 1.83 3.43 15.95
CA ASN A 322 1.10 2.78 17.04
C ASN A 322 2.04 2.39 18.18
N ILE A 323 3.08 1.63 17.90
CA ILE A 323 4.07 1.22 18.90
C ILE A 323 4.70 2.45 19.54
N GLY A 324 5.07 3.46 18.75
CA GLY A 324 5.72 4.68 19.22
C GLY A 324 4.91 5.45 20.26
N TYR A 325 3.58 5.59 20.09
CA TYR A 325 2.78 6.27 21.11
C TYR A 325 2.47 5.37 22.32
N VAL A 326 2.36 4.07 22.13
CA VAL A 326 2.16 3.14 23.25
C VAL A 326 3.37 3.12 24.19
N VAL A 327 4.59 3.14 23.65
CA VAL A 327 5.82 3.23 24.47
C VAL A 327 6.13 4.66 24.95
N GLY A 328 5.34 5.65 24.48
CA GLY A 328 5.46 7.05 24.93
C GLY A 328 6.50 7.88 24.17
N LEU A 329 6.94 7.46 22.97
CA LEU A 329 7.82 8.24 22.09
C LEU A 329 7.05 9.25 21.23
N LEU A 330 5.76 9.05 21.04
CA LEU A 330 4.88 9.90 20.22
C LEU A 330 3.61 10.25 21.00
N PRO A 331 2.96 11.38 20.69
CA PRO A 331 1.65 11.68 21.25
C PRO A 331 0.60 10.67 20.75
N VAL A 332 -0.41 10.38 21.57
CA VAL A 332 -1.48 9.44 21.23
C VAL A 332 -2.26 9.92 20.01
N THR A 333 -2.24 9.13 18.95
CA THR A 333 -2.88 9.46 17.66
C THR A 333 -4.13 8.66 17.38
N GLY A 334 -4.31 7.48 17.95
CA GLY A 334 -5.44 6.59 17.68
C GLY A 334 -5.30 5.84 16.34
N VAL A 335 -4.08 5.53 15.93
CA VAL A 335 -3.79 4.68 14.76
C VAL A 335 -3.78 3.23 15.21
N THR A 336 -4.52 2.38 14.54
CA THR A 336 -4.57 0.94 14.84
C THR A 336 -3.31 0.20 14.42
N LEU A 337 -2.91 -0.85 15.15
CA LEU A 337 -1.80 -1.73 14.77
C LEU A 337 -2.26 -2.67 13.63
N PRO A 338 -1.65 -2.59 12.44
CA PRO A 338 -2.11 -3.33 11.25
C PRO A 338 -2.17 -4.84 11.49
N LEU A 339 -3.23 -5.50 11.00
CA LEU A 339 -3.51 -6.94 11.13
C LEU A 339 -3.77 -7.45 12.56
N ILE A 340 -3.43 -6.71 13.59
CA ILE A 340 -3.52 -7.14 15.01
C ILE A 340 -4.72 -6.48 15.70
N SER A 341 -4.88 -5.15 15.57
CA SER A 341 -5.96 -4.41 16.26
C SER A 341 -7.37 -4.75 15.77
N ALA A 342 -8.35 -4.61 16.63
CA ALA A 342 -9.77 -4.84 16.32
C ALA A 342 -10.42 -3.73 15.46
N GLY A 343 -9.67 -3.07 14.60
CA GLY A 343 -10.16 -2.02 13.70
C GLY A 343 -10.86 -2.57 12.46
N GLY A 344 -12.19 -2.71 12.46
CA GLY A 344 -12.94 -3.38 11.38
C GLY A 344 -12.52 -3.01 9.96
N THR A 345 -12.69 -1.75 9.55
CA THR A 345 -12.31 -1.27 8.20
C THR A 345 -10.80 -1.36 7.95
N SER A 346 -9.98 -1.10 8.97
CA SER A 346 -8.52 -1.17 8.86
C SER A 346 -8.04 -2.59 8.54
N ILE A 347 -8.71 -3.63 9.06
CA ILE A 347 -8.40 -5.03 8.75
C ILE A 347 -8.65 -5.30 7.25
N TRP A 348 -9.81 -4.93 6.71
CA TRP A 348 -10.11 -5.14 5.30
C TRP A 348 -9.09 -4.47 4.39
N VAL A 349 -8.77 -3.22 4.70
CA VAL A 349 -7.80 -2.44 3.94
C VAL A 349 -6.42 -3.08 4.02
N THR A 350 -5.93 -3.41 5.21
CA THR A 350 -4.61 -4.02 5.38
C THR A 350 -4.53 -5.40 4.73
N MET A 351 -5.57 -6.22 4.84
CA MET A 351 -5.67 -7.51 4.15
C MET A 351 -5.61 -7.34 2.63
N PHE A 352 -6.31 -6.35 2.07
CA PHE A 352 -6.22 -6.02 0.64
C PHE A 352 -4.79 -5.64 0.25
N LEU A 353 -4.13 -4.79 1.04
CA LEU A 353 -2.75 -4.37 0.79
C LEU A 353 -1.79 -5.56 0.80
N MET A 354 -1.93 -6.46 1.76
CA MET A 354 -1.11 -7.67 1.84
C MET A 354 -1.38 -8.60 0.65
N GLY A 355 -2.63 -8.70 0.19
CA GLY A 355 -3.00 -9.43 -1.02
C GLY A 355 -2.34 -8.85 -2.28
N VAL A 356 -2.35 -7.53 -2.44
CA VAL A 356 -1.68 -6.83 -3.55
C VAL A 356 -0.16 -6.99 -3.45
N LEU A 357 0.43 -6.90 -2.26
CA LEU A 357 1.87 -7.10 -2.04
C LEU A 357 2.31 -8.53 -2.38
N ALA A 358 1.54 -9.53 -1.93
CA ALA A 358 1.77 -10.93 -2.28
C ALA A 358 1.63 -11.18 -3.79
N ASN A 359 0.68 -10.51 -4.44
CA ASN A 359 0.54 -10.54 -5.89
C ASN A 359 1.75 -9.89 -6.59
N ALA A 360 2.26 -8.77 -6.08
CA ALA A 360 3.46 -8.10 -6.58
C ALA A 360 4.71 -9.02 -6.49
N ALA A 361 4.86 -9.80 -5.42
CA ALA A 361 5.94 -10.77 -5.26
C ALA A 361 5.93 -11.86 -6.35
N ARG A 362 4.74 -12.24 -6.86
CA ARG A 362 4.62 -13.21 -7.95
C ARG A 362 5.04 -12.66 -9.31
N HIS A 363 5.14 -11.33 -9.44
CA HIS A 363 5.56 -10.65 -10.66
C HIS A 363 7.08 -10.35 -10.67
N GLU A 364 7.83 -10.79 -9.67
CA GLU A 364 9.29 -10.76 -9.74
C GLU A 364 9.80 -11.64 -10.89
N PRO A 365 10.88 -11.26 -11.59
CA PRO A 365 11.39 -11.99 -12.77
C PRO A 365 11.66 -13.47 -12.49
N GLU A 366 12.27 -13.78 -11.35
CA GLU A 366 12.58 -15.16 -10.92
C GLU A 366 11.31 -15.96 -10.65
N SER A 367 10.31 -15.32 -10.00
CA SER A 367 9.01 -15.93 -9.68
C SER A 367 8.21 -16.21 -10.96
N VAL A 368 8.21 -15.29 -11.91
CA VAL A 368 7.57 -15.46 -13.22
C VAL A 368 8.19 -16.60 -14.01
N ALA A 369 9.54 -16.69 -14.04
CA ALA A 369 10.26 -17.76 -14.72
C ALA A 369 9.92 -19.13 -14.09
N ALA A 370 9.93 -19.23 -12.76
CA ALA A 370 9.61 -20.47 -12.04
C ALA A 370 8.16 -20.90 -12.25
N LEU A 371 7.19 -19.97 -12.19
CA LEU A 371 5.77 -20.27 -12.41
C LEU A 371 5.48 -20.75 -13.83
N ARG A 372 6.29 -20.32 -14.81
CA ARG A 372 6.16 -20.78 -16.20
C ARG A 372 6.76 -22.16 -16.42
N SER A 373 7.90 -22.45 -15.81
CA SER A 373 8.59 -23.73 -15.99
C SER A 373 7.99 -24.84 -15.12
N GLN A 374 7.61 -24.55 -13.86
CA GLN A 374 7.17 -25.53 -12.88
C GLN A 374 5.65 -25.53 -12.64
N GLY A 375 4.95 -24.53 -13.21
CA GLY A 375 3.51 -24.31 -13.01
C GLY A 375 3.17 -23.70 -11.64
N PRO A 376 1.87 -23.45 -11.38
CA PRO A 376 1.42 -22.92 -10.11
C PRO A 376 1.61 -23.97 -9.01
N GLY A 377 2.53 -23.79 -8.08
CA GLY A 377 2.77 -24.69 -6.95
C GLY A 377 1.48 -25.04 -6.18
N LYS A 378 1.58 -25.85 -5.12
CA LYS A 378 0.42 -26.32 -4.32
C LYS A 378 -0.49 -25.15 -3.88
N PHE A 379 0.08 -24.07 -3.33
CA PHE A 379 -0.67 -22.88 -2.93
C PHE A 379 -1.32 -22.13 -4.10
N GLY A 380 -0.62 -22.01 -5.22
CA GLY A 380 -1.17 -21.36 -6.41
C GLY A 380 -2.38 -22.08 -6.99
N ARG A 381 -2.37 -23.42 -6.95
CA ARG A 381 -3.52 -24.26 -7.35
C ARG A 381 -4.67 -24.17 -6.36
N LEU A 382 -4.39 -24.28 -5.05
CA LEU A 382 -5.39 -24.17 -3.98
C LEU A 382 -6.14 -22.82 -4.05
N LEU A 383 -5.41 -21.73 -4.21
CA LEU A 383 -5.97 -20.38 -4.28
C LEU A 383 -6.45 -19.98 -5.68
N ARG A 384 -6.37 -20.89 -6.67
CA ARG A 384 -6.76 -20.67 -8.08
C ARG A 384 -6.18 -19.38 -8.66
N LEU A 385 -4.86 -19.15 -8.44
CA LEU A 385 -4.20 -17.93 -8.85
C LEU A 385 -3.92 -17.92 -10.36
N PRO A 386 -4.22 -16.82 -11.08
CA PRO A 386 -3.87 -16.69 -12.49
C PRO A 386 -2.35 -16.62 -12.68
N ALA A 387 -1.87 -17.01 -13.85
CA ALA A 387 -0.46 -16.85 -14.19
C ALA A 387 -0.10 -15.35 -14.19
N PRO A 388 1.07 -14.95 -13.64
CA PRO A 388 1.50 -13.56 -13.65
C PRO A 388 1.82 -13.09 -15.06
N GLU A 389 1.44 -11.85 -15.36
CA GLU A 389 1.75 -11.21 -16.65
C GLU A 389 3.25 -10.86 -16.69
N VAL A 390 3.87 -11.06 -17.87
CA VAL A 390 5.25 -10.62 -18.09
C VAL A 390 5.25 -9.14 -18.36
N TYR A 391 6.08 -8.40 -17.64
CA TYR A 391 6.32 -6.99 -17.94
C TYR A 391 6.98 -6.86 -19.32
N ARG A 392 6.33 -6.14 -20.22
CA ARG A 392 6.88 -5.71 -21.50
C ARG A 392 7.08 -4.21 -21.45
N PRO A 393 8.33 -3.72 -21.45
CA PRO A 393 8.56 -2.28 -21.51
C PRO A 393 7.89 -1.69 -22.75
N PRO A 394 7.29 -0.50 -22.66
CA PRO A 394 6.71 0.15 -23.82
C PRO A 394 7.79 0.31 -24.88
N THR A 395 7.59 -0.27 -26.05
CA THR A 395 8.47 -0.08 -27.20
C THR A 395 8.51 1.42 -27.49
N ARG A 396 9.69 2.04 -27.36
CA ARG A 396 9.90 3.37 -27.91
C ARG A 396 9.47 3.28 -29.38
N ARG A 397 8.34 3.89 -29.72
CA ARG A 397 8.07 4.19 -31.12
C ARG A 397 9.29 5.01 -31.55
N ARG A 398 10.24 4.37 -32.22
CA ARG A 398 11.21 5.09 -33.04
C ARG A 398 10.34 6.00 -33.88
N GLY A 399 10.42 7.31 -33.62
CA GLY A 399 9.81 8.30 -34.48
C GLY A 399 10.18 7.90 -35.89
N GLY A 400 9.16 7.55 -36.67
CA GLY A 400 9.41 7.20 -38.05
C GLY A 400 10.16 8.38 -38.65
N VAL A 401 11.43 8.17 -38.86
CA VAL A 401 12.14 8.93 -39.89
C VAL A 401 11.29 8.61 -41.12
N ARG A 402 10.39 9.53 -41.45
CA ARG A 402 9.79 9.55 -42.78
C ARG A 402 11.01 9.50 -43.72
N ALA A 403 11.28 8.31 -44.23
CA ALA A 403 12.14 8.19 -45.40
C ALA A 403 11.48 9.17 -46.40
N SER A 404 12.14 10.30 -46.57
CA SER A 404 11.84 11.20 -47.65
C SER A 404 12.05 10.36 -48.90
N THR A 405 10.97 9.90 -49.51
CA THR A 405 10.99 9.33 -50.86
C THR A 405 11.74 10.34 -51.72
N PRO A 406 12.86 9.95 -52.36
CA PRO A 406 13.54 10.88 -53.24
C PRO A 406 12.50 11.27 -54.31
N LYS A 407 12.28 12.57 -54.44
CA LYS A 407 11.52 13.15 -55.55
C LYS A 407 12.14 12.60 -56.81
N ARG A 408 11.44 11.71 -57.47
CA ARG A 408 11.74 11.31 -58.86
C ARG A 408 11.57 12.59 -59.69
N ASP A 409 12.67 13.21 -60.06
CA ASP A 409 12.66 14.29 -61.02
C ASP A 409 12.06 13.73 -62.34
N ARG A 410 10.89 14.23 -62.71
CA ARG A 410 10.36 14.05 -64.05
C ARG A 410 11.21 14.85 -64.99
N PRO A 411 11.81 14.22 -66.07
CA PRO A 411 12.46 14.98 -67.11
C PRO A 411 11.40 15.82 -67.86
N SER A 412 11.64 17.10 -67.96
CA SER A 412 10.84 18.01 -68.74
C SER A 412 10.95 17.65 -70.20
N ALA A 413 9.85 17.34 -70.84
CA ALA A 413 9.72 17.19 -72.26
C ALA A 413 9.82 18.57 -72.94
N ARG A 414 10.96 18.87 -73.53
CA ARG A 414 11.05 19.89 -74.62
C ARG A 414 12.26 19.57 -75.51
N GLY A 415 12.03 19.31 -76.78
CA GLY A 415 13.04 19.30 -77.81
C GLY A 415 12.98 18.11 -78.73
N ALA A 416 11.98 18.09 -79.59
CA ALA A 416 12.00 17.27 -80.82
C ALA A 416 12.99 17.82 -81.86
N ARG A 417 13.84 16.98 -82.40
CA ARG A 417 14.19 16.99 -83.84
C ARG A 417 15.10 15.83 -84.23
N SER A 418 14.52 15.01 -85.08
CA SER A 418 15.02 14.31 -86.26
C SER A 418 16.51 13.88 -86.32
N ALA A 419 16.70 12.59 -86.46
CA ALA A 419 17.52 12.01 -87.57
C ALA A 419 17.37 10.48 -87.53
N GLN A 420 17.23 9.94 -88.73
CA GLN A 420 16.96 8.56 -89.06
C GLN A 420 18.21 7.66 -89.03
N PRO A 421 18.11 6.41 -89.46
CA PRO A 421 18.83 5.28 -88.88
C PRO A 421 20.00 4.78 -89.73
N THR A 422 20.86 4.01 -89.10
CA THR A 422 21.76 3.12 -89.86
C THR A 422 21.89 1.77 -89.16
N GLU A 423 21.58 0.78 -90.00
CA GLU A 423 21.79 -0.65 -89.84
C GLU A 423 23.27 -1.01 -89.57
N ARG A 424 23.43 -2.08 -88.84
CA ARG A 424 24.28 -3.28 -89.20
C ARG A 424 24.47 -4.12 -87.91
N ARG A 425 23.84 -5.27 -87.90
CA ARG A 425 24.30 -6.59 -88.39
C ARG A 425 25.37 -7.28 -87.55
N ARG A 426 25.00 -8.48 -87.19
CA ARG A 426 25.77 -9.71 -87.00
C ARG A 426 26.20 -10.08 -85.57
N GLN A 427 25.64 -11.14 -85.13
CA GLN A 427 26.07 -12.55 -85.12
C GLN A 427 27.12 -12.83 -84.04
N GLY A 428 26.80 -13.77 -83.25
CA GLY A 428 27.39 -15.07 -83.08
C GLY A 428 27.20 -15.55 -81.65
N ARG A 429 26.41 -16.51 -81.45
CA ARG A 429 26.69 -17.93 -81.32
C ARG A 429 27.48 -18.33 -80.06
N ALA A 430 26.88 -19.14 -79.32
CA ALA A 430 27.17 -20.50 -78.90
C ALA A 430 27.82 -20.54 -77.51
N ASP A 431 27.52 -21.31 -76.64
CA ASP A 431 27.03 -22.68 -76.49
C ASP A 431 27.89 -23.38 -75.41
N TYR A 432 27.33 -24.40 -74.80
CA TYR A 432 27.93 -25.39 -73.90
C TYR A 432 28.26 -24.96 -72.48
N GLY A 433 27.94 -25.69 -71.47
CA GLY A 433 27.44 -27.06 -71.32
C GLY A 433 27.60 -27.49 -69.89
N ARG A 434 26.57 -28.08 -69.41
CA ARG A 434 26.48 -29.37 -68.68
C ARG A 434 27.58 -29.83 -67.71
N ARG A 435 27.03 -30.40 -66.66
CA ARG A 435 27.43 -31.57 -65.87
C ARG A 435 28.00 -31.23 -64.47
N SER A 436 27.32 -31.64 -63.47
CA SER A 436 26.95 -32.94 -62.92
C SER A 436 27.98 -33.49 -61.95
N THR A 437 27.36 -33.98 -60.87
CA THR A 437 27.74 -35.12 -60.01
C THR A 437 28.52 -34.79 -58.76
N ARG A 438 27.85 -35.03 -57.65
CA ARG A 438 27.73 -36.26 -56.86
C ARG A 438 28.80 -36.46 -55.76
N ARG A 439 28.29 -36.81 -54.61
CA ARG A 439 28.83 -37.63 -53.51
C ARG A 439 29.92 -37.00 -52.66
N GLY A 440 29.93 -37.22 -51.35
CA GLY A 440 29.32 -38.14 -50.45
C GLY A 440 30.17 -38.22 -49.19
N THR A 441 29.48 -38.53 -48.12
CA THR A 441 29.98 -39.31 -46.96
C THR A 441 31.28 -38.85 -46.27
N THR A 442 31.20 -38.44 -45.05
CA THR A 442 31.17 -39.25 -43.80
C THR A 442 30.71 -38.40 -42.65
#